data_3bd6eb7c03c8ac6726e72be7122d1d4e
#
_entry.id   3bd6eb7c03c8ac6726e72be7122d1d4e
#
_cell.length_a   1.000
_cell.length_b   1.000
_cell.length_c   1.000
_cell.angle_alpha   90.00
_cell.angle_beta   90.00
_cell.angle_gamma   90.00
#
_symmetry.space_group_name_H-M   'P 1'
#
loop_
_entity.id
_entity.type
_entity.pdbx_description
1 polymer ?
#
loop_
_entity_poly.entity_id
_entity_poly.type
_entity_poly.pdbx_seq_one_letter_code
_entity_poly.pdbx_strand_id
1 'polypeptide(L)'
;ISFVLVPLYTYYLTTKEYGQVDLVTTTVSLMIPIVSGGISVAVLRFALDKEVDKKSVVTNATVIALIGILLTAVCYPLLAATKAFDKILLAFLFLLAFQVFTQIIAQFARGNGQVRVFAFNGMIKTLAIGLLNIYFLVVLKMGLNGYLISLILAEIVSLIYLTITTPYFKDFSVKLISKSFMKEMLWFSIPTIPNDVLWWFVNSASRYFILYFLGVSANGIYAVANKIPSIISMMQSVFSQAWQISLVEE
;
A
#
# COMPACT_ATOMS: atom_id res chain seq x y z
N ILE A 1 -2.82 15.88 5.22
CA ILE A 1 -2.95 16.32 3.81
C ILE A 1 -4.18 15.66 3.18
N SER A 2 -4.38 14.34 3.30
CA SER A 2 -5.55 13.66 2.70
C SER A 2 -6.89 14.28 3.08
N PHE A 3 -7.04 14.81 4.29
CA PHE A 3 -8.23 15.52 4.72
C PHE A 3 -8.36 16.90 4.06
N VAL A 4 -7.27 17.63 3.93
CA VAL A 4 -7.23 18.95 3.29
C VAL A 4 -7.63 18.88 1.81
N LEU A 5 -7.40 17.75 1.18
CA LEU A 5 -7.75 17.53 -0.23
C LEU A 5 -9.22 17.08 -0.45
N VAL A 6 -9.98 16.82 0.62
CA VAL A 6 -11.41 16.42 0.48
C VAL A 6 -12.24 17.46 -0.28
N PRO A 7 -12.16 18.76 0.01
CA PRO A 7 -12.88 19.78 -0.76
C PRO A 7 -12.51 19.76 -2.25
N LEU A 8 -11.21 19.54 -2.56
CA LEU A 8 -10.76 19.42 -3.95
C LEU A 8 -11.40 18.21 -4.64
N TYR A 9 -11.43 17.06 -3.97
CA TYR A 9 -12.02 15.85 -4.55
C TYR A 9 -13.53 16.00 -4.75
N THR A 10 -14.25 16.59 -3.80
CA THR A 10 -15.70 16.80 -3.91
C THR A 10 -16.09 17.83 -4.97
N TYR A 11 -15.18 18.75 -5.32
CA TYR A 11 -15.41 19.72 -6.37
C TYR A 11 -15.11 19.20 -7.78
N TYR A 12 -14.02 18.41 -7.95
CA TYR A 12 -13.54 17.96 -9.26
C TYR A 12 -13.96 16.54 -9.64
N LEU A 13 -14.42 15.71 -8.69
CA LEU A 13 -14.87 14.34 -8.95
C LEU A 13 -16.36 14.22 -8.67
N THR A 14 -17.04 13.45 -9.50
CA THR A 14 -18.40 13.01 -9.19
C THR A 14 -18.37 12.01 -8.03
N THR A 15 -19.51 11.86 -7.32
CA THR A 15 -19.65 10.86 -6.26
C THR A 15 -19.34 9.45 -6.74
N LYS A 16 -19.68 9.14 -8.00
CA LYS A 16 -19.38 7.85 -8.64
C LYS A 16 -17.87 7.65 -8.83
N GLU A 17 -17.16 8.63 -9.36
CA GLU A 17 -15.71 8.56 -9.57
C GLU A 17 -14.96 8.43 -8.25
N TYR A 18 -15.35 9.22 -7.24
CA TYR A 18 -14.75 9.13 -5.92
C TYR A 18 -15.00 7.75 -5.27
N GLY A 19 -16.22 7.20 -5.42
CA GLY A 19 -16.55 5.86 -4.97
C GLY A 19 -15.72 4.77 -5.67
N GLN A 20 -15.43 4.93 -6.97
CA GLN A 20 -14.57 4.01 -7.70
C GLN A 20 -13.13 4.03 -7.19
N VAL A 21 -12.56 5.22 -6.93
CA VAL A 21 -11.21 5.34 -6.34
C VAL A 21 -11.15 4.71 -4.96
N ASP A 22 -12.16 4.97 -4.11
CA ASP A 22 -12.22 4.41 -2.77
C ASP A 22 -12.25 2.87 -2.80
N LEU A 23 -13.04 2.29 -3.71
CA LEU A 23 -13.07 0.84 -3.92
C LEU A 23 -11.73 0.29 -4.40
N VAL A 24 -11.07 0.95 -5.36
CA VAL A 24 -9.75 0.53 -5.86
C VAL A 24 -8.72 0.54 -4.73
N THR A 25 -8.61 1.64 -4.00
CA THR A 25 -7.61 1.79 -2.92
C THR A 25 -7.89 0.83 -1.77
N THR A 26 -9.15 0.60 -1.45
CA THR A 26 -9.58 -0.35 -0.41
C THR A 26 -9.29 -1.78 -0.82
N THR A 27 -9.56 -2.14 -2.10
CA THR A 27 -9.24 -3.48 -2.61
C THR A 27 -7.72 -3.71 -2.67
N VAL A 28 -6.94 -2.70 -3.09
CA VAL A 28 -5.47 -2.77 -3.07
C VAL A 28 -4.97 -3.05 -1.66
N SER A 29 -5.50 -2.34 -0.65
CA SER A 29 -5.07 -2.54 0.74
C SER A 29 -5.35 -3.96 1.27
N LEU A 30 -6.43 -4.62 0.83
CA LEU A 30 -6.70 -6.02 1.11
C LEU A 30 -5.73 -6.96 0.39
N MET A 31 -5.44 -6.65 -0.88
CA MET A 31 -4.61 -7.53 -1.71
C MET A 31 -3.13 -7.49 -1.34
N ILE A 32 -2.62 -6.40 -0.77
CA ILE A 32 -1.21 -6.27 -0.40
C ILE A 32 -0.73 -7.43 0.48
N PRO A 33 -1.30 -7.73 1.65
CA PRO A 33 -0.83 -8.84 2.48
C PRO A 33 -0.99 -10.19 1.79
N ILE A 34 -2.03 -10.39 0.98
CA ILE A 34 -2.29 -11.65 0.27
C ILE A 34 -1.25 -11.85 -0.83
N VAL A 35 -1.06 -10.86 -1.69
CA VAL A 35 -0.16 -10.93 -2.86
C VAL A 35 1.30 -10.97 -2.42
N SER A 36 1.68 -10.22 -1.40
CA SER A 36 3.03 -10.23 -0.87
C SER A 36 3.33 -11.42 0.05
N GLY A 37 2.33 -12.23 0.43
CA GLY A 37 2.48 -13.24 1.48
C GLY A 37 2.80 -12.64 2.86
N GLY A 38 2.39 -11.38 3.14
CA GLY A 38 2.70 -10.65 4.36
C GLY A 38 4.19 -10.34 4.54
N ILE A 39 5.01 -10.48 3.49
CA ILE A 39 6.47 -10.46 3.57
C ILE A 39 7.06 -9.18 4.17
N SER A 40 6.34 -8.07 4.11
CA SER A 40 6.78 -6.80 4.72
C SER A 40 7.04 -6.90 6.23
N VAL A 41 6.25 -7.72 6.93
CA VAL A 41 6.42 -7.98 8.37
C VAL A 41 7.68 -8.81 8.62
N ALA A 42 7.89 -9.85 7.81
CA ALA A 42 9.10 -10.67 7.88
C ALA A 42 10.36 -9.84 7.58
N VAL A 43 10.30 -8.96 6.56
CA VAL A 43 11.42 -8.07 6.20
C VAL A 43 11.81 -7.19 7.39
N LEU A 44 10.84 -6.59 8.08
CA LEU A 44 11.14 -5.80 9.27
C LEU A 44 11.84 -6.64 10.34
N ARG A 45 11.30 -7.82 10.67
CA ARG A 45 11.87 -8.69 11.69
C ARG A 45 13.30 -9.13 11.37
N PHE A 46 13.49 -9.71 10.17
CA PHE A 46 14.80 -10.26 9.78
C PHE A 46 15.84 -9.17 9.48
N ALA A 47 15.42 -7.95 9.10
CA ALA A 47 16.32 -6.81 8.97
C ALA A 47 16.77 -6.23 10.33
N LEU A 48 15.98 -6.39 11.39
CA LEU A 48 16.36 -6.03 12.76
C LEU A 48 17.35 -7.03 13.36
N ASP A 49 17.33 -8.29 12.93
CA ASP A 49 18.21 -9.34 13.41
C ASP A 49 19.64 -9.09 12.89
N LYS A 50 20.59 -9.04 13.84
CA LYS A 50 22.01 -8.79 13.54
C LYS A 50 22.74 -10.01 12.98
N GLU A 51 22.19 -11.22 13.22
CA GLU A 51 22.79 -12.48 12.76
C GLU A 51 22.38 -12.81 11.33
N VAL A 52 21.34 -12.19 10.81
CA VAL A 52 20.82 -12.42 9.47
C VAL A 52 21.48 -11.48 8.44
N ASP A 53 21.97 -12.07 7.34
CA ASP A 53 22.51 -11.28 6.23
C ASP A 53 21.40 -10.46 5.55
N LYS A 54 21.52 -9.14 5.61
CA LYS A 54 20.55 -8.20 5.04
C LYS A 54 20.38 -8.35 3.53
N LYS A 55 21.43 -8.77 2.82
CA LYS A 55 21.37 -9.06 1.36
C LYS A 55 20.47 -10.24 1.07
N SER A 56 20.53 -11.26 1.92
CA SER A 56 19.62 -12.41 1.83
C SER A 56 18.16 -12.00 2.07
N VAL A 57 17.90 -11.12 3.06
CA VAL A 57 16.55 -10.60 3.32
C VAL A 57 16.00 -9.86 2.10
N VAL A 58 16.75 -8.91 1.55
CA VAL A 58 16.38 -8.11 0.37
C VAL A 58 16.09 -9.01 -0.82
N THR A 59 16.99 -9.94 -1.12
CA THR A 59 16.91 -10.82 -2.30
C THR A 59 15.68 -11.70 -2.23
N ASN A 60 15.48 -12.39 -1.11
CA ASN A 60 14.39 -13.36 -0.99
C ASN A 60 13.02 -12.66 -0.87
N ALA A 61 12.94 -11.52 -0.18
CA ALA A 61 11.72 -10.72 -0.13
C ALA A 61 11.30 -10.19 -1.51
N THR A 62 12.27 -9.71 -2.32
CA THR A 62 12.02 -9.26 -3.69
C THR A 62 11.48 -10.40 -4.55
N VAL A 63 12.07 -11.59 -4.46
CA VAL A 63 11.62 -12.75 -5.25
C VAL A 63 10.20 -13.17 -4.85
N ILE A 64 9.89 -13.21 -3.55
CA ILE A 64 8.53 -13.53 -3.07
C ILE A 64 7.52 -12.50 -3.59
N ALA A 65 7.83 -11.21 -3.50
CA ALA A 65 6.97 -10.15 -4.00
C ALA A 65 6.74 -10.26 -5.52
N LEU A 66 7.79 -10.51 -6.29
CA LEU A 66 7.70 -10.70 -7.74
C LEU A 66 6.81 -11.89 -8.09
N ILE A 67 6.96 -13.02 -7.40
CA ILE A 67 6.12 -14.20 -7.61
C ILE A 67 4.64 -13.85 -7.35
N GLY A 68 4.34 -13.18 -6.24
CA GLY A 68 2.98 -12.78 -5.89
C GLY A 68 2.35 -11.83 -6.92
N ILE A 69 3.12 -10.83 -7.38
CA ILE A 69 2.66 -9.90 -8.42
C ILE A 69 2.46 -10.61 -9.75
N LEU A 70 3.36 -11.50 -10.15
CA LEU A 70 3.22 -12.30 -11.37
C LEU A 70 1.99 -13.21 -11.32
N LEU A 71 1.74 -13.89 -10.20
CA LEU A 71 0.54 -14.69 -10.00
C LEU A 71 -0.73 -13.83 -10.14
N THR A 72 -0.74 -12.63 -9.55
CA THR A 72 -1.86 -11.70 -9.68
C THR A 72 -2.04 -11.24 -11.13
N ALA A 73 -0.95 -10.98 -11.85
CA ALA A 73 -1.00 -10.60 -13.27
C ALA A 73 -1.50 -11.76 -14.17
N VAL A 74 -1.14 -13.00 -13.86
CA VAL A 74 -1.68 -14.19 -14.57
C VAL A 74 -3.18 -14.34 -14.31
N CYS A 75 -3.69 -13.96 -13.14
CA CYS A 75 -5.11 -13.93 -12.84
C CYS A 75 -5.86 -12.76 -13.50
N TYR A 76 -5.17 -11.86 -14.19
CA TYR A 76 -5.77 -10.70 -14.86
C TYR A 76 -6.99 -11.04 -15.75
N PRO A 77 -6.96 -12.05 -16.63
CA PRO A 77 -8.11 -12.39 -17.47
C PRO A 77 -9.36 -12.79 -16.66
N LEU A 78 -9.15 -13.49 -15.54
CA LEU A 78 -10.23 -13.87 -14.62
C LEU A 78 -10.83 -12.64 -13.93
N LEU A 79 -9.99 -11.71 -13.49
CA LEU A 79 -10.41 -10.44 -12.88
C LEU A 79 -11.14 -9.56 -13.90
N ALA A 80 -10.66 -9.50 -15.14
CA ALA A 80 -11.30 -8.75 -16.23
C ALA A 80 -12.68 -9.32 -16.60
N ALA A 81 -12.85 -10.65 -16.54
CA ALA A 81 -14.13 -11.30 -16.82
C ALA A 81 -15.24 -10.90 -15.84
N THR A 82 -14.91 -10.47 -14.62
CA THR A 82 -15.90 -10.04 -13.60
C THR A 82 -16.54 -8.68 -13.92
N LYS A 83 -16.04 -7.93 -14.91
CA LYS A 83 -16.46 -6.56 -15.25
C LYS A 83 -16.50 -5.57 -14.09
N ALA A 84 -16.04 -5.97 -12.92
CA ALA A 84 -16.08 -5.14 -11.72
C ALA A 84 -15.16 -3.91 -11.80
N PHE A 85 -14.06 -4.02 -12.56
CA PHE A 85 -13.02 -3.00 -12.66
C PHE A 85 -12.68 -2.57 -14.09
N ASP A 86 -13.47 -2.91 -15.07
CA ASP A 86 -13.30 -2.81 -16.53
C ASP A 86 -12.16 -1.87 -17.04
N LYS A 87 -12.31 -0.55 -16.84
CA LYS A 87 -11.32 0.45 -17.27
C LYS A 87 -10.24 0.77 -16.21
N ILE A 88 -10.38 0.26 -14.98
CA ILE A 88 -9.58 0.64 -13.81
C ILE A 88 -8.62 -0.49 -13.42
N LEU A 89 -8.79 -1.68 -14.02
CA LEU A 89 -8.05 -2.88 -13.64
C LEU A 89 -6.53 -2.73 -13.82
N LEU A 90 -6.09 -2.09 -14.92
CA LEU A 90 -4.67 -1.81 -15.12
C LEU A 90 -4.10 -0.89 -14.04
N ALA A 91 -4.81 0.19 -13.72
CA ALA A 91 -4.40 1.10 -12.66
C ALA A 91 -4.34 0.39 -11.29
N PHE A 92 -5.30 -0.49 -11.02
CA PHE A 92 -5.30 -1.34 -9.83
C PHE A 92 -4.03 -2.22 -9.74
N LEU A 93 -3.65 -2.92 -10.82
CA LEU A 93 -2.47 -3.78 -10.84
C LEU A 93 -1.17 -2.99 -10.66
N PHE A 94 -1.02 -1.86 -11.36
CA PHE A 94 0.15 -1.00 -11.19
C PHE A 94 0.24 -0.45 -9.78
N LEU A 95 -0.87 0.05 -9.23
CA LEU A 95 -0.92 0.58 -7.87
C LEU A 95 -0.55 -0.51 -6.85
N LEU A 96 -1.11 -1.72 -7.00
CA LEU A 96 -0.81 -2.87 -6.14
C LEU A 96 0.68 -3.23 -6.20
N ALA A 97 1.24 -3.37 -7.42
CA ALA A 97 2.63 -3.73 -7.60
C ALA A 97 3.58 -2.71 -6.97
N PHE A 98 3.39 -1.41 -7.26
CA PHE A 98 4.23 -0.36 -6.69
C PHE A 98 4.08 -0.27 -5.17
N GLN A 99 2.85 -0.41 -4.62
CA GLN A 99 2.63 -0.38 -3.18
C GLN A 99 3.30 -1.54 -2.46
N VAL A 100 3.26 -2.76 -3.01
CA VAL A 100 3.95 -3.92 -2.43
C VAL A 100 5.46 -3.65 -2.32
N PHE A 101 6.09 -3.18 -3.40
CA PHE A 101 7.53 -2.86 -3.36
C PHE A 101 7.85 -1.71 -2.42
N THR A 102 7.10 -0.61 -2.49
CA THR A 102 7.30 0.54 -1.60
C THR A 102 7.23 0.13 -0.14
N GLN A 103 6.24 -0.72 0.22
CA GLN A 103 6.07 -1.20 1.58
C GLN A 103 7.24 -2.07 2.04
N ILE A 104 7.71 -3.00 1.19
CA ILE A 104 8.84 -3.88 1.50
C ILE A 104 10.11 -3.07 1.74
N ILE A 105 10.43 -2.13 0.84
CA ILE A 105 11.65 -1.33 0.95
C ILE A 105 11.57 -0.36 2.15
N ALA A 106 10.39 0.20 2.42
CA ALA A 106 10.17 1.04 3.59
C ALA A 106 10.37 0.28 4.90
N GLN A 107 9.87 -0.97 5.00
CA GLN A 107 10.07 -1.81 6.17
C GLN A 107 11.54 -2.27 6.30
N PHE A 108 12.22 -2.52 5.19
CA PHE A 108 13.66 -2.78 5.21
C PHE A 108 14.44 -1.57 5.73
N ALA A 109 14.15 -0.36 5.26
CA ALA A 109 14.76 0.86 5.77
C ALA A 109 14.57 0.99 7.29
N ARG A 110 13.36 0.73 7.77
CA ARG A 110 13.04 0.77 9.20
C ARG A 110 13.83 -0.29 9.99
N GLY A 111 13.86 -1.53 9.52
CA GLY A 111 14.62 -2.63 10.15
C GLY A 111 16.14 -2.44 10.08
N ASN A 112 16.63 -1.73 9.06
CA ASN A 112 18.05 -1.36 8.93
C ASN A 112 18.45 -0.12 9.77
N GLY A 113 17.60 0.34 10.69
CA GLY A 113 17.87 1.49 11.55
C GLY A 113 17.65 2.85 10.87
N GLN A 114 17.21 2.88 9.61
CA GLN A 114 16.98 4.11 8.84
C GLN A 114 15.57 4.67 9.08
N VAL A 115 15.16 4.81 10.34
CA VAL A 115 13.81 5.27 10.72
C VAL A 115 13.47 6.65 10.13
N ARG A 116 14.46 7.53 10.00
CA ARG A 116 14.26 8.85 9.36
C ARG A 116 13.88 8.70 7.88
N VAL A 117 14.53 7.80 7.14
CA VAL A 117 14.21 7.53 5.73
C VAL A 117 12.77 7.01 5.62
N PHE A 118 12.36 6.10 6.48
CA PHE A 118 10.99 5.61 6.55
C PHE A 118 9.98 6.74 6.80
N ALA A 119 10.22 7.61 7.77
CA ALA A 119 9.35 8.73 8.10
C ALA A 119 9.25 9.76 6.95
N PHE A 120 10.40 10.16 6.39
CA PHE A 120 10.44 11.08 5.25
C PHE A 120 9.76 10.51 4.01
N ASN A 121 9.86 9.20 3.77
CA ASN A 121 9.14 8.54 2.68
C ASN A 121 7.62 8.78 2.76
N GLY A 122 7.01 8.61 3.95
CA GLY A 122 5.60 8.90 4.16
C GLY A 122 5.22 10.35 3.86
N MET A 123 6.09 11.30 4.25
CA MET A 123 5.89 12.74 3.98
C MET A 123 5.99 13.02 2.47
N ILE A 124 7.02 12.53 1.80
CA ILE A 124 7.25 12.73 0.36
C ILE A 124 6.09 12.14 -0.44
N LYS A 125 5.68 10.90 -0.15
CA LYS A 125 4.54 10.26 -0.79
C LYS A 125 3.26 11.08 -0.63
N THR A 126 2.97 11.56 0.57
CA THR A 126 1.76 12.35 0.86
C THR A 126 1.79 13.70 0.15
N LEU A 127 2.95 14.37 0.10
CA LEU A 127 3.13 15.62 -0.66
C LEU A 127 2.98 15.36 -2.16
N ALA A 128 3.58 14.30 -2.68
CA ALA A 128 3.45 13.91 -4.09
C ALA A 128 1.99 13.66 -4.48
N ILE A 129 1.22 12.91 -3.66
CA ILE A 129 -0.22 12.72 -3.87
C ILE A 129 -0.93 14.08 -3.94
N GLY A 130 -0.65 15.00 -3.02
CA GLY A 130 -1.28 16.31 -2.98
C GLY A 130 -1.00 17.13 -4.24
N LEU A 131 0.28 17.29 -4.58
CA LEU A 131 0.71 18.09 -5.73
C LEU A 131 0.23 17.50 -7.06
N LEU A 132 0.35 16.17 -7.23
CA LEU A 132 -0.09 15.49 -8.44
C LEU A 132 -1.61 15.53 -8.59
N ASN A 133 -2.37 15.40 -7.50
CA ASN A 133 -3.82 15.55 -7.55
C ASN A 133 -4.23 16.97 -7.97
N ILE A 134 -3.59 18.00 -7.42
CA ILE A 134 -3.84 19.37 -7.86
C ILE A 134 -3.54 19.49 -9.36
N TYR A 135 -2.41 19.02 -9.83
CA TYR A 135 -2.03 19.11 -11.24
C TYR A 135 -3.01 18.37 -12.16
N PHE A 136 -3.30 17.08 -11.88
CA PHE A 136 -4.14 16.27 -12.76
C PHE A 136 -5.64 16.59 -12.66
N LEU A 137 -6.14 16.97 -11.48
CA LEU A 137 -7.57 17.27 -11.31
C LEU A 137 -7.90 18.72 -11.64
N VAL A 138 -7.07 19.68 -11.20
CA VAL A 138 -7.37 21.12 -11.38
C VAL A 138 -6.90 21.62 -12.73
N VAL A 139 -5.62 21.36 -13.07
CA VAL A 139 -5.01 21.90 -14.29
C VAL A 139 -5.44 21.08 -15.51
N LEU A 140 -5.28 19.75 -15.47
CA LEU A 140 -5.57 18.88 -16.61
C LEU A 140 -7.03 18.38 -16.64
N LYS A 141 -7.79 18.54 -15.57
CA LYS A 141 -9.21 18.15 -15.45
C LYS A 141 -9.49 16.70 -15.86
N MET A 142 -8.59 15.77 -15.52
CA MET A 142 -8.65 14.38 -15.97
C MET A 142 -9.61 13.50 -15.14
N GLY A 143 -10.30 14.05 -14.13
CA GLY A 143 -11.28 13.32 -13.31
C GLY A 143 -10.68 12.05 -12.68
N LEU A 144 -11.42 10.94 -12.78
CA LEU A 144 -11.02 9.64 -12.23
C LEU A 144 -9.62 9.18 -12.65
N ASN A 145 -9.30 9.30 -13.95
CA ASN A 145 -7.99 8.87 -14.46
C ASN A 145 -6.86 9.71 -13.88
N GLY A 146 -7.07 11.01 -13.73
CA GLY A 146 -6.10 11.92 -13.12
C GLY A 146 -5.80 11.54 -11.66
N TYR A 147 -6.84 11.19 -10.91
CA TYR A 147 -6.66 10.74 -9.53
C TYR A 147 -5.86 9.43 -9.44
N LEU A 148 -6.20 8.43 -10.26
CA LEU A 148 -5.49 7.13 -10.26
C LEU A 148 -4.03 7.27 -10.71
N ILE A 149 -3.77 8.08 -11.74
CA ILE A 149 -2.41 8.40 -12.20
C ILE A 149 -1.62 9.08 -11.07
N SER A 150 -2.23 10.02 -10.34
CA SER A 150 -1.59 10.69 -9.20
C SER A 150 -1.15 9.71 -8.13
N LEU A 151 -1.98 8.71 -7.81
CA LEU A 151 -1.64 7.67 -6.83
C LEU A 151 -0.46 6.83 -7.31
N ILE A 152 -0.49 6.38 -8.57
CA ILE A 152 0.59 5.56 -9.15
C ILE A 152 1.91 6.34 -9.19
N LEU A 153 1.88 7.58 -9.67
CA LEU A 153 3.07 8.42 -9.73
C LEU A 153 3.63 8.75 -8.34
N ALA A 154 2.77 8.94 -7.35
CA ALA A 154 3.22 9.14 -5.98
C ALA A 154 3.91 7.90 -5.40
N GLU A 155 3.45 6.68 -5.75
CA GLU A 155 4.15 5.45 -5.41
C GLU A 155 5.51 5.36 -6.11
N ILE A 156 5.59 5.74 -7.38
CA ILE A 156 6.85 5.78 -8.14
C ILE A 156 7.83 6.78 -7.51
N VAL A 157 7.38 7.98 -7.14
CA VAL A 157 8.21 8.97 -6.43
C VAL A 157 8.72 8.41 -5.10
N SER A 158 7.85 7.77 -4.33
CA SER A 158 8.21 7.09 -3.08
C SER A 158 9.24 5.99 -3.32
N LEU A 159 9.05 5.16 -4.35
CA LEU A 159 9.96 4.09 -4.72
C LEU A 159 11.34 4.64 -5.12
N ILE A 160 11.39 5.68 -5.95
CA ILE A 160 12.64 6.36 -6.35
C ILE A 160 13.36 6.90 -5.11
N TYR A 161 12.66 7.59 -4.22
CA TYR A 161 13.25 8.10 -3.00
C TYR A 161 13.87 6.98 -2.15
N LEU A 162 13.13 5.91 -1.91
CA LEU A 162 13.60 4.77 -1.13
C LEU A 162 14.81 4.08 -1.80
N THR A 163 14.81 3.93 -3.11
CA THR A 163 15.93 3.28 -3.84
C THR A 163 17.22 4.09 -3.82
N ILE A 164 17.11 5.42 -3.78
CA ILE A 164 18.26 6.31 -3.67
C ILE A 164 18.81 6.34 -2.25
N THR A 165 17.94 6.34 -1.24
CA THR A 165 18.32 6.54 0.16
C THR A 165 18.66 5.27 0.91
N THR A 166 18.23 4.11 0.39
CA THR A 166 18.52 2.80 0.99
C THR A 166 19.45 1.98 0.11
N PRO A 167 20.27 1.10 0.66
CA PRO A 167 21.11 0.19 -0.13
C PRO A 167 20.35 -0.97 -0.76
N TYR A 168 18.99 -0.96 -0.75
CA TYR A 168 18.15 -2.10 -1.08
C TYR A 168 18.56 -2.79 -2.39
N PHE A 169 18.67 -2.05 -3.50
CA PHE A 169 19.04 -2.66 -4.77
C PHE A 169 20.54 -3.00 -4.89
N LYS A 170 21.41 -2.32 -4.11
CA LYS A 170 22.83 -2.67 -4.05
C LYS A 170 23.06 -3.99 -3.32
N ASP A 171 22.16 -4.31 -2.41
CA ASP A 171 22.20 -5.54 -1.62
C ASP A 171 21.51 -6.73 -2.31
N PHE A 172 20.79 -6.51 -3.41
CA PHE A 172 20.18 -7.58 -4.19
C PHE A 172 21.23 -8.44 -4.91
N SER A 173 21.17 -9.75 -4.72
CA SER A 173 22.06 -10.71 -5.40
C SER A 173 21.34 -12.03 -5.69
N VAL A 174 21.22 -12.37 -6.97
CA VAL A 174 20.57 -13.61 -7.42
C VAL A 174 21.20 -14.87 -6.79
N LYS A 175 22.49 -14.80 -6.45
CA LYS A 175 23.22 -15.92 -5.81
C LYS A 175 22.73 -16.24 -4.39
N LEU A 176 22.04 -15.28 -3.74
CA LEU A 176 21.53 -15.42 -2.38
C LEU A 176 20.07 -15.90 -2.33
N ILE A 177 19.50 -16.29 -3.48
CA ILE A 177 18.15 -16.90 -3.50
C ILE A 177 18.20 -18.24 -2.79
N SER A 178 17.48 -18.35 -1.69
CA SER A 178 17.41 -19.56 -0.87
C SER A 178 15.98 -19.97 -0.61
N LYS A 179 15.58 -21.12 -1.14
CA LYS A 179 14.24 -21.69 -0.90
C LYS A 179 13.97 -21.93 0.58
N SER A 180 15.00 -22.33 1.34
CA SER A 180 14.88 -22.54 2.78
C SER A 180 14.58 -21.23 3.50
N PHE A 181 15.34 -20.18 3.20
CA PHE A 181 15.13 -18.86 3.82
C PHE A 181 13.81 -18.20 3.38
N MET A 182 13.41 -18.34 2.10
CA MET A 182 12.07 -17.89 1.66
C MET A 182 10.96 -18.61 2.44
N LYS A 183 11.10 -19.92 2.66
CA LYS A 183 10.14 -20.69 3.44
C LYS A 183 10.07 -20.19 4.89
N GLU A 184 11.20 -19.90 5.50
CA GLU A 184 11.29 -19.35 6.86
C GLU A 184 10.60 -18.00 6.95
N MET A 185 10.90 -17.07 6.03
CA MET A 185 10.25 -15.76 5.96
C MET A 185 8.72 -15.88 5.79
N LEU A 186 8.26 -16.77 4.89
CA LEU A 186 6.83 -17.01 4.67
C LEU A 186 6.18 -17.70 5.87
N TRP A 187 6.84 -18.65 6.51
CA TRP A 187 6.33 -19.29 7.72
C TRP A 187 6.08 -18.31 8.85
N PHE A 188 6.92 -17.28 8.94
CA PHE A 188 6.74 -16.19 9.88
C PHE A 188 5.61 -15.21 9.48
N SER A 189 5.51 -14.86 8.20
CA SER A 189 4.60 -13.82 7.72
C SER A 189 3.18 -14.33 7.41
N ILE A 190 3.01 -15.54 6.88
CA ILE A 190 1.68 -16.07 6.52
C ILE A 190 0.69 -16.06 7.70
N PRO A 191 1.07 -16.43 8.93
CA PRO A 191 0.16 -16.37 10.08
C PRO A 191 -0.35 -14.96 10.42
N THR A 192 0.29 -13.88 9.94
CA THR A 192 -0.18 -12.51 10.16
C THR A 192 -1.27 -12.10 9.17
N ILE A 193 -1.36 -12.76 8.00
CA ILE A 193 -2.32 -12.43 6.94
C ILE A 193 -3.78 -12.49 7.42
N PRO A 194 -4.23 -13.56 8.11
CA PRO A 194 -5.60 -13.60 8.64
C PRO A 194 -5.92 -12.40 9.53
N ASN A 195 -4.98 -11.97 10.38
CA ASN A 195 -5.16 -10.79 11.22
C ASN A 195 -5.32 -9.52 10.38
N ASP A 196 -4.48 -9.30 9.37
CA ASP A 196 -4.56 -8.14 8.48
C ASP A 196 -5.88 -8.12 7.69
N VAL A 197 -6.32 -9.28 7.20
CA VAL A 197 -7.60 -9.44 6.50
C VAL A 197 -8.78 -9.16 7.42
N LEU A 198 -8.76 -9.64 8.67
CA LEU A 198 -9.80 -9.37 9.64
C LEU A 198 -9.88 -7.89 10.01
N TRP A 199 -8.74 -7.23 10.22
CA TRP A 199 -8.68 -5.79 10.45
C TRP A 199 -9.22 -5.00 9.25
N TRP A 200 -8.85 -5.44 8.03
CA TRP A 200 -9.40 -4.84 6.83
C TRP A 200 -10.93 -5.02 6.77
N PHE A 201 -11.42 -6.22 7.08
CA PHE A 201 -12.85 -6.51 7.08
C PHE A 201 -13.60 -5.59 8.05
N VAL A 202 -13.15 -5.47 9.28
CA VAL A 202 -13.75 -4.59 10.30
C VAL A 202 -13.79 -3.13 9.82
N ASN A 203 -12.72 -2.65 9.18
CA ASN A 203 -12.61 -1.24 8.80
C ASN A 203 -13.20 -0.91 7.42
N SER A 204 -13.35 -1.90 6.54
CA SER A 204 -13.59 -1.63 5.12
C SER A 204 -14.77 -2.40 4.51
N ALA A 205 -15.30 -3.44 5.14
CA ALA A 205 -16.39 -4.24 4.59
C ALA A 205 -17.65 -3.42 4.31
N SER A 206 -17.93 -2.41 5.13
CA SER A 206 -19.08 -1.51 4.94
C SER A 206 -19.16 -0.94 3.53
N ARG A 207 -18.02 -0.67 2.87
CA ARG A 207 -17.95 -0.14 1.50
C ARG A 207 -18.53 -1.11 0.48
N TYR A 208 -18.28 -2.41 0.67
CA TYR A 208 -18.80 -3.46 -0.23
C TYR A 208 -20.27 -3.74 -0.02
N PHE A 209 -20.77 -3.65 1.23
CA PHE A 209 -22.20 -3.70 1.52
C PHE A 209 -22.93 -2.51 0.89
N ILE A 210 -22.39 -1.29 1.05
CA ILE A 210 -22.94 -0.09 0.43
C ILE A 210 -22.92 -0.22 -1.10
N LEU A 211 -21.80 -0.71 -1.67
CA LEU A 211 -21.72 -0.95 -3.11
C LEU A 211 -22.79 -1.90 -3.61
N TYR A 212 -23.00 -3.02 -2.90
CA TYR A 212 -23.94 -4.05 -3.30
C TYR A 212 -25.40 -3.58 -3.22
N PHE A 213 -25.79 -2.90 -2.13
CA PHE A 213 -27.17 -2.50 -1.89
C PHE A 213 -27.53 -1.12 -2.46
N LEU A 214 -26.60 -0.17 -2.47
CA LEU A 214 -26.87 1.24 -2.79
C LEU A 214 -26.06 1.76 -3.98
N GLY A 215 -25.09 0.99 -4.48
CA GLY A 215 -24.27 1.32 -5.64
C GLY A 215 -23.07 2.22 -5.35
N VAL A 216 -22.30 2.46 -6.42
CA VAL A 216 -20.98 3.14 -6.35
C VAL A 216 -21.08 4.59 -5.87
N SER A 217 -22.13 5.31 -6.28
CA SER A 217 -22.31 6.71 -5.89
C SER A 217 -22.54 6.87 -4.39
N ALA A 218 -23.33 5.97 -3.79
CA ALA A 218 -23.54 5.95 -2.34
C ALA A 218 -22.24 5.64 -1.58
N ASN A 219 -21.40 4.72 -2.12
CA ASN A 219 -20.08 4.48 -1.57
C ASN A 219 -19.19 5.73 -1.62
N GLY A 220 -19.27 6.53 -2.68
CA GLY A 220 -18.54 7.80 -2.77
C GLY A 220 -18.92 8.79 -1.67
N ILE A 221 -20.21 8.93 -1.37
CA ILE A 221 -20.69 9.78 -0.26
C ILE A 221 -20.18 9.24 1.09
N TYR A 222 -20.30 7.93 1.30
CA TYR A 222 -19.80 7.26 2.51
C TYR A 222 -18.29 7.45 2.68
N ALA A 223 -17.52 7.34 1.62
CA ALA A 223 -16.07 7.50 1.65
C ALA A 223 -15.65 8.93 2.07
N VAL A 224 -16.38 9.95 1.62
CA VAL A 224 -16.17 11.33 2.07
C VAL A 224 -16.54 11.48 3.55
N ALA A 225 -17.71 11.00 3.96
CA ALA A 225 -18.17 11.07 5.35
C ALA A 225 -17.20 10.37 6.32
N ASN A 226 -16.64 9.23 5.91
CA ASN A 226 -15.71 8.45 6.73
C ASN A 226 -14.33 9.11 6.91
N LYS A 227 -14.03 10.21 6.20
CA LYS A 227 -12.78 10.97 6.41
C LYS A 227 -12.72 11.62 7.79
N ILE A 228 -13.84 12.04 8.34
CA ILE A 228 -13.89 12.68 9.68
C ILE A 228 -13.48 11.67 10.77
N PRO A 229 -14.11 10.48 10.90
CA PRO A 229 -13.67 9.46 11.86
C PRO A 229 -12.23 8.97 11.63
N SER A 230 -11.75 8.97 10.39
CA SER A 230 -10.39 8.52 10.08
C SER A 230 -9.28 9.38 10.70
N ILE A 231 -9.56 10.65 11.03
CA ILE A 231 -8.62 11.52 11.75
C ILE A 231 -8.38 10.98 13.15
N ILE A 232 -9.44 10.60 13.85
CA ILE A 232 -9.37 10.05 15.20
C ILE A 232 -8.58 8.74 15.18
N SER A 233 -8.86 7.86 14.22
CA SER A 233 -8.13 6.60 14.05
C SER A 233 -6.64 6.84 13.76
N MET A 234 -6.30 7.87 12.98
CA MET A 234 -4.92 8.25 12.70
C MET A 234 -4.20 8.73 13.97
N MET A 235 -4.83 9.56 14.79
CA MET A 235 -4.26 9.99 16.08
C MET A 235 -4.03 8.80 17.00
N GLN A 236 -4.99 7.89 17.10
CA GLN A 236 -4.87 6.67 17.89
C GLN A 236 -3.73 5.78 17.38
N SER A 237 -3.55 5.64 16.07
CA SER A 237 -2.46 4.82 15.49
C SER A 237 -1.09 5.40 15.81
N VAL A 238 -0.92 6.72 15.75
CA VAL A 238 0.33 7.40 16.12
C VAL A 238 0.65 7.18 17.60
N PHE A 239 -0.36 7.34 18.46
CA PHE A 239 -0.21 7.08 19.89
C PHE A 239 0.20 5.61 20.17
N SER A 240 -0.50 4.65 19.54
CA SER A 240 -0.20 3.22 19.70
C SER A 240 1.20 2.85 19.23
N GLN A 241 1.68 3.45 18.12
CA GLN A 241 3.05 3.23 17.62
C GLN A 241 4.11 3.78 18.59
N ALA A 242 3.87 4.96 19.17
CA ALA A 242 4.76 5.53 20.18
C ALA A 242 4.79 4.68 21.47
N TRP A 243 3.62 4.24 21.91
CA TRP A 243 3.47 3.37 23.09
C TRP A 243 4.19 2.02 22.92
N GLN A 244 4.07 1.41 21.73
CA GLN A 244 4.78 0.14 21.44
C GLN A 244 6.30 0.26 21.54
N ILE A 245 6.86 1.41 21.16
CA ILE A 245 8.30 1.64 21.26
C ILE A 245 8.72 1.73 22.74
N SER A 246 7.98 2.48 23.55
CA SER A 246 8.27 2.62 24.98
C SER A 246 8.21 1.30 25.76
N LEU A 247 7.33 0.38 25.36
CA LEU A 247 7.22 -0.95 26.01
C LEU A 247 8.37 -1.91 25.68
N VAL A 248 9.11 -1.66 24.60
CA VAL A 248 10.23 -2.51 24.19
C VAL A 248 11.56 -2.00 24.76
N GLU A 249 11.62 -0.72 25.17
CA GLU A 249 12.81 -0.11 25.77
C GLU A 249 12.91 -0.30 27.30
N GLU A 250 11.83 -0.76 27.97
CA GLU A 250 11.82 -1.22 29.37
C GLU A 250 12.05 -2.74 29.46
#